data_931e112b5ac9da4ceecada47b7fe1d02
#
_entry.id   931e112b5ac9da4ceecada47b7fe1d02
#
_cell.length_a   1.000
_cell.length_b   1.000
_cell.length_c   1.000
_cell.angle_alpha   90.00
_cell.angle_beta   90.00
_cell.angle_gamma   90.00
#
_symmetry.space_group_name_H-M   'P 1'
#
loop_
_entity.id
_entity.type
_entity.pdbx_description
1 polymer ?
#
loop_
_entity_poly.entity_id
_entity_poly.type
_entity_poly.pdbx_seq_one_letter_code
_entity_poly.pdbx_strand_id
1 'polypeptide(L)'
;METKLKGIDISEFNGRVDFKLLKSEVDYIYIRATYGRFGVDKRFKEYVKGAIENNIPFGFYYYSYATDETKALDEVNFFLDTIKEYKNKITYPLCIDMEDSDGYKLKNGNPSKEVLTNIIITACDKIAESFFTPVIYANLDWFKNRLDEEKLSKYLKWLAFWNADEKNIDKAKYCMWQYSSKGNLAGIESKNVDLNYSFVDFNKLKIYLENVSKINFIKSRTLFSDIIIQYLSCYKWGNDLINKIYEGLKDGTKLNKRELSIDEIKKEIKKYFNFENKTIDYLSYFIYSDSFFTLLYNAITGNEINISDN
;
A
#
# COMPACT_ATOMS: atom_id res chain seq x y z
N MET A 1 -8.97 -15.47 -12.37
CA MET A 1 -9.08 -16.10 -11.04
C MET A 1 -9.38 -15.01 -10.03
N GLU A 2 -10.30 -15.24 -9.14
CA GLU A 2 -10.64 -14.31 -8.07
C GLU A 2 -9.47 -14.24 -7.06
N THR A 3 -9.06 -13.02 -6.68
CA THR A 3 -7.98 -12.85 -5.70
C THR A 3 -8.45 -13.30 -4.33
N LYS A 4 -7.71 -14.19 -3.68
CA LYS A 4 -7.96 -14.64 -2.32
C LYS A 4 -6.62 -14.93 -1.63
N LEU A 5 -6.15 -13.97 -0.83
CA LEU A 5 -4.89 -14.05 -0.11
C LEU A 5 -5.14 -14.39 1.35
N LYS A 6 -4.31 -15.27 1.90
CA LYS A 6 -4.36 -15.66 3.31
C LYS A 6 -3.57 -14.66 4.15
N GLY A 7 -4.16 -14.18 5.23
CA GLY A 7 -3.50 -13.30 6.17
C GLY A 7 -3.84 -13.60 7.61
N ILE A 8 -3.15 -12.92 8.49
CA ILE A 8 -3.41 -12.92 9.93
C ILE A 8 -3.33 -11.50 10.46
N ASP A 9 -3.94 -11.26 11.61
CA ASP A 9 -3.63 -10.07 12.40
C ASP A 9 -3.07 -10.48 13.77
N ILE A 10 -2.04 -9.76 14.21
CA ILE A 10 -1.25 -10.09 15.39
C ILE A 10 -1.01 -8.87 16.29
N SER A 11 -0.92 -9.17 17.58
CA SER A 11 -0.59 -8.22 18.64
C SER A 11 0.28 -8.89 19.71
N GLU A 12 0.68 -8.15 20.74
CA GLU A 12 1.46 -8.70 21.86
C GLU A 12 0.88 -9.99 22.48
N PHE A 13 -0.44 -10.23 22.30
CA PHE A 13 -1.11 -11.43 22.80
C PHE A 13 -0.77 -12.71 22.03
N ASN A 14 -0.17 -12.58 20.85
CA ASN A 14 0.27 -13.74 20.07
C ASN A 14 1.63 -14.30 20.49
N GLY A 15 2.35 -13.63 21.40
CA GLY A 15 3.60 -14.10 21.93
C GLY A 15 4.77 -14.00 20.95
N ARG A 16 5.68 -14.97 20.95
CA ARG A 16 6.82 -14.99 20.04
C ARG A 16 6.38 -15.41 18.64
N VAL A 17 6.99 -14.81 17.61
CA VAL A 17 6.75 -15.14 16.21
C VAL A 17 8.07 -15.42 15.50
N ASP A 18 8.19 -16.63 14.94
CA ASP A 18 9.24 -16.98 13.99
C ASP A 18 8.75 -16.64 12.58
N PHE A 19 9.11 -15.46 12.09
CA PHE A 19 8.69 -14.94 10.78
C PHE A 19 9.23 -15.75 9.60
N LYS A 20 10.32 -16.51 9.80
CA LYS A 20 10.86 -17.37 8.75
C LYS A 20 9.94 -18.58 8.50
N LEU A 21 9.38 -19.14 9.58
CA LEU A 21 8.37 -20.19 9.46
C LEU A 21 7.04 -19.61 8.99
N LEU A 22 6.60 -18.51 9.58
CA LEU A 22 5.33 -17.86 9.26
C LEU A 22 5.20 -17.48 7.79
N LYS A 23 6.29 -17.10 7.12
CA LYS A 23 6.28 -16.68 5.71
C LYS A 23 5.66 -17.71 4.76
N SER A 24 5.74 -19.00 5.06
CA SER A 24 5.15 -20.07 4.23
C SER A 24 3.65 -20.28 4.47
N GLU A 25 3.11 -19.71 5.54
CA GLU A 25 1.73 -19.89 5.98
C GLU A 25 0.80 -18.76 5.53
N VAL A 26 1.37 -17.56 5.25
CA VAL A 26 0.60 -16.34 4.99
C VAL A 26 1.11 -15.54 3.81
N ASP A 27 0.21 -14.85 3.12
CA ASP A 27 0.52 -13.90 2.04
C ASP A 27 0.74 -12.48 2.58
N TYR A 28 0.14 -12.13 3.73
CA TYR A 28 0.26 -10.83 4.39
C TYR A 28 -0.04 -10.92 5.88
N ILE A 29 0.33 -9.88 6.63
CA ILE A 29 0.00 -9.73 8.05
C ILE A 29 -0.49 -8.33 8.37
N TYR A 30 -1.36 -8.21 9.36
CA TYR A 30 -1.62 -6.96 10.06
C TYR A 30 -0.98 -6.99 11.45
N ILE A 31 -0.34 -5.89 11.83
CA ILE A 31 0.37 -5.77 13.10
C ILE A 31 -0.28 -4.64 13.90
N ARG A 32 -0.70 -4.91 15.15
CA ARG A 32 -1.16 -3.86 16.05
C ARG A 32 -0.01 -2.91 16.37
N ALA A 33 -0.19 -1.64 16.02
CA ALA A 33 0.79 -0.62 16.37
C ALA A 33 0.46 0.04 17.71
N THR A 34 -0.80 0.44 17.90
CA THR A 34 -1.24 1.16 19.10
C THR A 34 -2.63 0.71 19.57
N TYR A 35 -2.96 1.10 20.80
CA TYR A 35 -4.29 1.00 21.36
C TYR A 35 -4.57 2.26 22.18
N GLY A 36 -5.74 2.89 21.94
CA GLY A 36 -6.02 4.17 22.54
C GLY A 36 -5.01 5.27 22.17
N ARG A 37 -4.91 6.28 23.03
CA ARG A 37 -4.11 7.49 22.78
C ARG A 37 -2.63 7.39 23.14
N PHE A 38 -2.24 6.40 23.98
CA PHE A 38 -0.90 6.37 24.57
C PHE A 38 -0.28 4.98 24.63
N GLY A 39 -0.99 3.96 24.18
CA GLY A 39 -0.50 2.58 24.25
C GLY A 39 0.13 2.14 22.93
N VAL A 40 1.44 1.89 22.92
CA VAL A 40 2.13 1.17 21.83
C VAL A 40 2.14 -0.31 22.18
N ASP A 41 1.81 -1.17 21.21
CA ASP A 41 1.90 -2.61 21.39
C ASP A 41 3.34 -3.04 21.72
N LYS A 42 3.51 -3.84 22.77
CA LYS A 42 4.83 -4.18 23.30
C LYS A 42 5.71 -4.93 22.31
N ARG A 43 5.10 -5.64 21.36
CA ARG A 43 5.82 -6.40 20.34
C ARG A 43 5.84 -5.72 18.96
N PHE A 44 5.27 -4.53 18.84
CA PHE A 44 5.16 -3.81 17.57
C PHE A 44 6.49 -3.79 16.81
N LYS A 45 7.56 -3.26 17.43
CA LYS A 45 8.87 -3.14 16.76
C LYS A 45 9.49 -4.49 16.40
N GLU A 46 9.33 -5.49 17.27
CA GLU A 46 9.79 -6.86 17.02
C GLU A 46 9.10 -7.45 15.79
N TYR A 47 7.78 -7.30 15.71
CA TYR A 47 6.99 -7.85 14.62
C TYR A 47 7.25 -7.14 13.29
N VAL A 48 7.34 -5.81 13.30
CA VAL A 48 7.68 -5.04 12.09
C VAL A 48 9.06 -5.43 11.56
N LYS A 49 10.06 -5.55 12.44
CA LYS A 49 11.39 -6.02 12.05
C LYS A 49 11.33 -7.40 11.41
N GLY A 50 10.64 -8.35 12.04
CA GLY A 50 10.48 -9.71 11.52
C GLY A 50 9.79 -9.75 10.15
N ALA A 51 8.73 -8.98 9.96
CA ALA A 51 8.04 -8.87 8.68
C ALA A 51 8.94 -8.33 7.57
N ILE A 52 9.69 -7.26 7.84
CA ILE A 52 10.61 -6.64 6.88
C ILE A 52 11.73 -7.61 6.49
N GLU A 53 12.40 -8.24 7.47
CA GLU A 53 13.52 -9.15 7.24
C GLU A 53 13.12 -10.40 6.43
N ASN A 54 11.85 -10.81 6.52
CA ASN A 54 11.32 -11.96 5.80
C ASN A 54 10.51 -11.59 4.55
N ASN A 55 10.43 -10.30 4.18
CA ASN A 55 9.67 -9.81 3.04
C ASN A 55 8.20 -10.25 3.05
N ILE A 56 7.55 -10.18 4.22
CA ILE A 56 6.11 -10.43 4.36
C ILE A 56 5.40 -9.08 4.17
N PRO A 57 4.47 -8.94 3.21
CA PRO A 57 3.64 -7.75 3.07
C PRO A 57 2.85 -7.46 4.34
N PHE A 58 2.75 -6.20 4.76
CA PHE A 58 2.04 -5.87 5.98
C PHE A 58 1.28 -4.56 5.94
N GLY A 59 0.27 -4.47 6.80
CA GLY A 59 -0.41 -3.27 7.22
C GLY A 59 -0.37 -3.11 8.73
N PHE A 60 -0.81 -1.95 9.21
CA PHE A 60 -0.93 -1.68 10.64
C PHE A 60 -2.37 -1.41 11.03
N TYR A 61 -2.69 -1.76 12.29
CA TYR A 61 -3.95 -1.38 12.90
C TYR A 61 -3.74 -0.77 14.28
N TYR A 62 -4.73 -0.01 14.71
CA TYR A 62 -4.84 0.41 16.10
C TYR A 62 -6.24 0.09 16.62
N TYR A 63 -6.31 -0.36 17.88
CA TYR A 63 -7.56 -0.59 18.60
C TYR A 63 -8.06 0.74 19.16
N SER A 64 -9.24 1.17 18.76
CA SER A 64 -9.79 2.45 19.16
C SER A 64 -10.56 2.37 20.48
N TYR A 65 -10.19 3.22 21.43
CA TYR A 65 -10.92 3.50 22.66
C TYR A 65 -11.68 4.82 22.62
N ALA A 66 -11.69 5.53 21.49
CA ALA A 66 -12.34 6.82 21.36
C ALA A 66 -13.85 6.72 21.64
N THR A 67 -14.35 7.69 22.41
CA THR A 67 -15.77 7.87 22.72
C THR A 67 -16.32 9.19 22.17
N ASP A 68 -15.47 9.98 21.50
CA ASP A 68 -15.77 11.22 20.79
C ASP A 68 -14.72 11.49 19.71
N GLU A 69 -14.99 12.47 18.82
CA GLU A 69 -14.12 12.80 17.69
C GLU A 69 -12.76 13.39 18.13
N THR A 70 -12.70 14.10 19.25
CA THR A 70 -11.43 14.65 19.77
C THR A 70 -10.48 13.53 20.17
N LYS A 71 -11.00 12.52 20.89
CA LYS A 71 -10.19 11.34 21.24
C LYS A 71 -9.81 10.52 20.01
N ALA A 72 -10.71 10.43 19.01
CA ALA A 72 -10.40 9.75 17.75
C ALA A 72 -9.23 10.44 17.03
N LEU A 73 -9.20 11.77 16.99
CA LEU A 73 -8.11 12.53 16.39
C LEU A 73 -6.79 12.34 17.15
N ASP A 74 -6.84 12.32 18.49
CA ASP A 74 -5.65 12.04 19.33
C ASP A 74 -5.09 10.63 19.05
N GLU A 75 -5.97 9.62 18.98
CA GLU A 75 -5.58 8.23 18.72
C GLU A 75 -4.94 8.06 17.35
N VAL A 76 -5.57 8.60 16.29
CA VAL A 76 -5.06 8.45 14.93
C VAL A 76 -3.76 9.23 14.72
N ASN A 77 -3.59 10.40 15.35
CA ASN A 77 -2.33 11.13 15.30
C ASN A 77 -1.21 10.33 16.00
N PHE A 78 -1.48 9.78 17.18
CA PHE A 78 -0.53 8.93 17.89
C PHE A 78 -0.16 7.67 17.11
N PHE A 79 -1.14 7.04 16.45
CA PHE A 79 -0.93 5.90 15.56
C PHE A 79 -0.02 6.27 14.38
N LEU A 80 -0.34 7.36 13.66
CA LEU A 80 0.44 7.83 12.51
C LEU A 80 1.89 8.22 12.90
N ASP A 81 2.07 8.86 14.06
CA ASP A 81 3.40 9.16 14.59
C ASP A 81 4.20 7.90 14.93
N THR A 82 3.54 6.89 15.49
CA THR A 82 4.18 5.61 15.85
C THR A 82 4.70 4.87 14.64
N ILE A 83 3.98 4.92 13.51
CA ILE A 83 4.31 4.14 12.29
C ILE A 83 5.13 4.92 11.26
N LYS A 84 5.40 6.21 11.46
CA LYS A 84 5.98 7.11 10.45
C LYS A 84 7.31 6.63 9.85
N GLU A 85 8.16 5.99 10.65
CA GLU A 85 9.45 5.47 10.18
C GLU A 85 9.30 4.31 9.17
N TYR A 86 8.13 3.65 9.14
CA TYR A 86 7.83 2.52 8.26
C TYR A 86 7.04 2.91 7.01
N LYS A 87 6.75 4.20 6.79
CA LYS A 87 5.87 4.71 5.72
C LYS A 87 6.11 4.05 4.35
N ASN A 88 7.38 3.91 3.96
CA ASN A 88 7.75 3.35 2.66
C ASN A 88 7.69 1.80 2.59
N LYS A 89 7.48 1.14 3.73
CA LYS A 89 7.43 -0.33 3.83
C LYS A 89 6.01 -0.89 3.92
N ILE A 90 5.05 -0.05 4.33
CA ILE A 90 3.64 -0.42 4.45
C ILE A 90 3.07 -0.68 3.06
N THR A 91 2.44 -1.85 2.87
CA THR A 91 1.84 -2.24 1.58
C THR A 91 0.34 -2.44 1.65
N TYR A 92 -0.21 -2.64 2.84
CA TYR A 92 -1.63 -2.79 3.10
C TYR A 92 -2.23 -1.50 3.69
N PRO A 93 -3.56 -1.28 3.55
CA PRO A 93 -4.24 -0.14 4.15
C PRO A 93 -3.99 0.00 5.65
N LEU A 94 -4.11 1.21 6.20
CA LEU A 94 -4.06 1.43 7.64
C LEU A 94 -5.45 1.22 8.24
N CYS A 95 -5.53 0.44 9.31
CA CYS A 95 -6.78 0.00 9.88
C CYS A 95 -7.13 0.70 11.20
N ILE A 96 -8.37 1.22 11.27
CA ILE A 96 -9.03 1.51 12.52
C ILE A 96 -9.83 0.27 12.94
N ASP A 97 -9.50 -0.29 14.10
CA ASP A 97 -10.21 -1.39 14.73
C ASP A 97 -11.30 -0.83 15.66
N MET A 98 -12.53 -0.89 15.15
CA MET A 98 -13.70 -0.32 15.82
C MET A 98 -14.60 -1.43 16.40
N GLU A 99 -14.35 -1.73 17.64
CA GLU A 99 -15.09 -2.69 18.44
C GLU A 99 -15.16 -2.27 19.92
N ASP A 100 -15.75 -3.10 20.76
CA ASP A 100 -15.82 -2.90 22.21
C ASP A 100 -15.75 -4.25 22.95
N SER A 101 -14.73 -5.07 22.61
CA SER A 101 -14.57 -6.44 23.13
C SER A 101 -14.34 -6.47 24.66
N ASP A 102 -13.79 -5.39 25.24
CA ASP A 102 -13.55 -5.23 26.67
C ASP A 102 -14.64 -4.41 27.39
N GLY A 103 -15.64 -3.92 26.67
CA GLY A 103 -16.75 -3.12 27.18
C GLY A 103 -16.34 -1.72 27.64
N TYR A 104 -15.22 -1.20 27.16
CA TYR A 104 -14.74 0.14 27.52
C TYR A 104 -15.69 1.23 27.06
N LYS A 105 -16.12 1.23 25.79
CA LYS A 105 -17.03 2.23 25.22
C LYS A 105 -18.37 2.20 25.91
N LEU A 106 -18.88 0.99 26.21
CA LEU A 106 -20.14 0.81 26.96
C LEU A 106 -20.06 1.47 28.35
N LYS A 107 -18.94 1.27 29.08
CA LYS A 107 -18.72 1.82 30.43
C LYS A 107 -18.44 3.31 30.43
N ASN A 108 -17.96 3.87 29.32
CA ASN A 108 -17.54 5.26 29.18
C ASN A 108 -18.48 6.07 28.29
N GLY A 109 -19.78 5.97 28.56
CA GLY A 109 -20.82 6.79 27.93
C GLY A 109 -21.59 6.12 26.81
N ASN A 110 -21.23 4.88 26.41
CA ASN A 110 -21.91 4.12 25.34
C ASN A 110 -22.25 5.00 24.13
N PRO A 111 -21.26 5.45 23.36
CA PRO A 111 -21.47 6.42 22.30
C PRO A 111 -22.57 5.99 21.33
N SER A 112 -23.37 6.94 20.86
CA SER A 112 -24.43 6.69 19.89
C SER A 112 -23.86 6.22 18.55
N LYS A 113 -24.73 5.65 17.70
CA LYS A 113 -24.40 5.27 16.32
C LYS A 113 -23.75 6.43 15.55
N GLU A 114 -24.30 7.63 15.70
CA GLU A 114 -23.77 8.83 15.04
C GLU A 114 -22.35 9.16 15.53
N VAL A 115 -22.12 9.19 16.83
CA VAL A 115 -20.81 9.47 17.42
C VAL A 115 -19.78 8.43 16.99
N LEU A 116 -20.11 7.12 17.05
CA LEU A 116 -19.21 6.05 16.59
C LEU A 116 -18.87 6.18 15.12
N THR A 117 -19.83 6.57 14.29
CA THR A 117 -19.62 6.82 12.86
C THR A 117 -18.69 8.01 12.63
N ASN A 118 -18.88 9.11 13.36
CA ASN A 118 -18.04 10.29 13.26
C ASN A 118 -16.58 10.03 13.72
N ILE A 119 -16.39 9.22 14.77
CA ILE A 119 -15.07 8.74 15.21
C ILE A 119 -14.34 8.07 14.05
N ILE A 120 -15.02 7.17 13.33
CA ILE A 120 -14.45 6.47 12.17
C ILE A 120 -14.13 7.44 11.04
N ILE A 121 -15.05 8.35 10.71
CA ILE A 121 -14.84 9.35 9.66
C ILE A 121 -13.62 10.21 9.97
N THR A 122 -13.52 10.74 11.20
CA THR A 122 -12.37 11.54 11.67
C THR A 122 -11.05 10.78 11.49
N ALA A 123 -11.02 9.51 11.91
CA ALA A 123 -9.82 8.69 11.81
C ALA A 123 -9.46 8.37 10.35
N CYS A 124 -10.44 7.95 9.55
CA CYS A 124 -10.22 7.58 8.15
C CYS A 124 -9.79 8.78 7.29
N ASP A 125 -10.43 9.94 7.48
CA ASP A 125 -10.04 11.16 6.75
C ASP A 125 -8.62 11.60 7.15
N LYS A 126 -8.24 11.49 8.43
CA LYS A 126 -6.87 11.78 8.87
C LYS A 126 -5.82 10.82 8.31
N ILE A 127 -6.14 9.54 8.20
CA ILE A 127 -5.30 8.55 7.52
C ILE A 127 -5.13 8.92 6.04
N ALA A 128 -6.23 9.27 5.36
CA ALA A 128 -6.21 9.67 3.95
C ALA A 128 -5.41 10.96 3.70
N GLU A 129 -5.52 11.97 4.57
CA GLU A 129 -4.70 13.19 4.55
C GLU A 129 -3.20 12.89 4.67
N SER A 130 -2.84 11.79 5.32
CA SER A 130 -1.46 11.32 5.47
C SER A 130 -0.97 10.46 4.30
N PHE A 131 -1.74 10.42 3.21
CA PHE A 131 -1.46 9.67 1.98
C PHE A 131 -1.47 8.14 2.15
N PHE A 132 -2.27 7.63 3.10
CA PHE A 132 -2.55 6.21 3.23
C PHE A 132 -4.01 5.91 2.90
N THR A 133 -4.26 4.68 2.49
CA THR A 133 -5.63 4.18 2.31
C THR A 133 -6.16 3.69 3.66
N PRO A 134 -7.29 4.23 4.16
CA PRO A 134 -7.90 3.73 5.38
C PRO A 134 -8.74 2.47 5.13
N VAL A 135 -8.80 1.59 6.12
CA VAL A 135 -9.75 0.47 6.18
C VAL A 135 -10.38 0.39 7.57
N ILE A 136 -11.67 0.10 7.63
CA ILE A 136 -12.44 -0.03 8.87
C ILE A 136 -12.58 -1.51 9.19
N TYR A 137 -12.08 -1.95 10.35
CA TYR A 137 -12.40 -3.26 10.90
C TYR A 137 -13.52 -3.13 11.91
N ALA A 138 -14.53 -3.99 11.75
CA ALA A 138 -15.60 -4.21 12.71
C ALA A 138 -16.26 -5.57 12.46
N ASN A 139 -17.00 -6.08 13.46
CA ASN A 139 -17.83 -7.24 13.25
C ASN A 139 -19.17 -6.90 12.55
N LEU A 140 -19.89 -7.94 12.12
CA LEU A 140 -21.12 -7.79 11.36
C LEU A 140 -22.20 -7.01 12.12
N ASP A 141 -22.31 -7.22 13.44
CA ASP A 141 -23.29 -6.51 14.28
C ASP A 141 -23.01 -5.01 14.33
N TRP A 142 -21.73 -4.64 14.47
CA TRP A 142 -21.32 -3.24 14.45
C TRP A 142 -21.64 -2.56 13.13
N PHE A 143 -21.30 -3.18 12.00
CA PHE A 143 -21.63 -2.62 10.68
C PHE A 143 -23.15 -2.43 10.50
N LYS A 144 -23.97 -3.39 10.94
CA LYS A 144 -25.42 -3.32 10.77
C LYS A 144 -26.13 -2.37 11.75
N ASN A 145 -25.73 -2.39 13.02
CA ASN A 145 -26.50 -1.82 14.10
C ASN A 145 -25.84 -0.62 14.77
N ARG A 146 -24.51 -0.58 14.83
CA ARG A 146 -23.75 0.43 15.59
C ARG A 146 -23.13 1.51 14.71
N LEU A 147 -23.05 1.32 13.40
CA LEU A 147 -22.41 2.22 12.45
C LEU A 147 -23.36 2.61 11.33
N ASP A 148 -23.23 3.83 10.81
CA ASP A 148 -23.93 4.29 9.64
C ASP A 148 -23.16 3.89 8.37
N GLU A 149 -23.55 2.76 7.78
CA GLU A 149 -22.86 2.21 6.62
C GLU A 149 -22.93 3.10 5.38
N GLU A 150 -23.98 3.91 5.23
CA GLU A 150 -24.13 4.83 4.10
C GLU A 150 -23.06 5.92 4.18
N LYS A 151 -22.91 6.56 5.34
CA LYS A 151 -21.84 7.56 5.58
C LYS A 151 -20.43 6.97 5.43
N LEU A 152 -20.26 5.69 5.70
CA LEU A 152 -18.99 4.96 5.60
C LEU A 152 -18.78 4.27 4.25
N SER A 153 -19.63 4.49 3.26
CA SER A 153 -19.59 3.78 1.96
C SER A 153 -18.30 4.03 1.17
N LYS A 154 -17.69 5.20 1.32
CA LYS A 154 -16.44 5.60 0.63
C LYS A 154 -15.17 4.90 1.15
N TYR A 155 -15.22 4.27 2.33
CA TYR A 155 -14.05 3.63 2.93
C TYR A 155 -14.07 2.12 2.73
N LEU A 156 -12.88 1.53 2.64
CA LEU A 156 -12.70 0.09 2.63
C LEU A 156 -13.16 -0.53 3.95
N LYS A 157 -13.67 -1.76 3.89
CA LYS A 157 -14.18 -2.47 5.06
C LYS A 157 -13.54 -3.85 5.20
N TRP A 158 -13.12 -4.18 6.41
CA TRP A 158 -12.62 -5.48 6.84
C TRP A 158 -13.63 -6.06 7.84
N LEU A 159 -14.35 -7.07 7.41
CA LEU A 159 -15.42 -7.69 8.18
C LEU A 159 -14.88 -8.77 9.11
N ALA A 160 -15.21 -8.72 10.40
CA ALA A 160 -15.13 -9.88 11.28
C ALA A 160 -16.49 -10.61 11.31
N PHE A 161 -16.48 -11.84 10.82
CA PHE A 161 -17.66 -12.70 10.82
C PHE A 161 -17.25 -14.17 10.88
N TRP A 162 -17.03 -14.67 12.08
CA TRP A 162 -16.52 -16.00 12.31
C TRP A 162 -17.57 -17.08 12.06
N ASN A 163 -17.12 -18.26 11.64
CA ASN A 163 -17.95 -19.41 11.32
C ASN A 163 -18.98 -19.18 10.20
N ALA A 164 -18.84 -18.12 9.43
CA ALA A 164 -19.66 -17.89 8.25
C ALA A 164 -19.21 -18.76 7.06
N ASP A 165 -20.14 -19.09 6.19
CA ASP A 165 -19.79 -19.63 4.87
C ASP A 165 -19.33 -18.46 3.98
N GLU A 166 -18.23 -18.63 3.26
CA GLU A 166 -17.66 -17.60 2.38
C GLU A 166 -18.66 -17.07 1.34
N LYS A 167 -19.58 -17.92 0.86
CA LYS A 167 -20.62 -17.48 -0.08
C LYS A 167 -21.55 -16.39 0.47
N ASN A 168 -21.60 -16.24 1.80
CA ASN A 168 -22.39 -15.21 2.49
C ASN A 168 -21.60 -13.90 2.68
N ILE A 169 -20.35 -13.82 2.21
CA ILE A 169 -19.53 -12.63 2.29
C ILE A 169 -19.66 -11.83 1.00
N ASP A 170 -20.21 -10.63 1.13
CA ASP A 170 -20.27 -9.69 0.00
C ASP A 170 -18.88 -9.07 -0.25
N LYS A 171 -18.16 -9.67 -1.21
CA LYS A 171 -16.78 -9.25 -1.59
C LYS A 171 -16.74 -7.91 -2.32
N ALA A 172 -17.86 -7.41 -2.80
CA ALA A 172 -17.94 -6.05 -3.35
C ALA A 172 -17.97 -5.00 -2.23
N LYS A 173 -18.53 -5.38 -1.08
CA LYS A 173 -18.64 -4.52 0.11
C LYS A 173 -17.45 -4.62 1.04
N TYR A 174 -16.91 -5.82 1.23
CA TYR A 174 -15.83 -6.11 2.17
C TYR A 174 -14.57 -6.57 1.41
N CYS A 175 -13.52 -5.76 1.47
CA CYS A 175 -12.24 -6.09 0.82
C CYS A 175 -11.43 -7.16 1.57
N MET A 176 -11.72 -7.33 2.87
CA MET A 176 -11.10 -8.34 3.74
C MET A 176 -12.15 -8.96 4.67
N TRP A 177 -11.86 -10.19 5.09
CA TRP A 177 -12.71 -10.97 5.99
C TRP A 177 -11.88 -11.72 7.02
N GLN A 178 -12.08 -11.41 8.31
CA GLN A 178 -11.58 -12.22 9.43
C GLN A 178 -12.60 -13.34 9.68
N TYR A 179 -12.21 -14.56 9.37
CA TYR A 179 -13.11 -15.71 9.36
C TYR A 179 -12.98 -16.60 10.61
N SER A 180 -11.92 -16.43 11.40
CA SER A 180 -11.68 -17.20 12.62
C SER A 180 -10.74 -16.46 13.55
N SER A 181 -10.92 -16.67 14.86
CA SER A 181 -10.00 -16.24 15.92
C SER A 181 -9.28 -17.44 16.59
N LYS A 182 -9.28 -18.60 15.93
CA LYS A 182 -8.77 -19.87 16.49
C LYS A 182 -7.73 -20.52 15.57
N GLY A 183 -6.93 -19.70 14.89
CA GLY A 183 -5.85 -20.18 14.05
C GLY A 183 -4.70 -20.77 14.87
N ASN A 184 -4.06 -21.79 14.31
CA ASN A 184 -2.82 -22.36 14.83
C ASN A 184 -1.84 -22.49 13.66
N LEU A 185 -0.85 -21.60 13.63
CA LEU A 185 0.12 -21.50 12.52
C LEU A 185 1.52 -21.84 13.01
N ALA A 186 2.31 -22.40 12.11
CA ALA A 186 3.73 -22.62 12.36
C ALA A 186 4.43 -21.26 12.58
N GLY A 187 5.27 -21.19 13.58
CA GLY A 187 6.04 -20.00 13.91
C GLY A 187 5.34 -19.01 14.86
N ILE A 188 4.10 -19.23 15.29
CA ILE A 188 3.42 -18.40 16.29
C ILE A 188 3.23 -19.16 17.59
N GLU A 189 3.61 -18.52 18.72
CA GLU A 189 3.49 -19.12 20.04
C GLU A 189 2.04 -19.35 20.46
N SER A 190 1.16 -18.38 20.20
CA SER A 190 -0.27 -18.48 20.50
C SER A 190 -0.94 -19.56 19.64
N LYS A 191 -1.88 -20.27 20.26
CA LYS A 191 -2.77 -21.25 19.58
C LYS A 191 -4.10 -20.62 19.15
N ASN A 192 -4.27 -19.32 19.38
CA ASN A 192 -5.42 -18.52 18.98
C ASN A 192 -4.91 -17.33 18.16
N VAL A 193 -4.90 -17.48 16.85
CA VAL A 193 -4.49 -16.46 15.89
C VAL A 193 -5.68 -16.09 15.04
N ASP A 194 -5.86 -14.82 14.80
CA ASP A 194 -6.90 -14.31 13.94
C ASP A 194 -6.55 -14.57 12.47
N LEU A 195 -7.46 -15.27 11.77
CA LEU A 195 -7.26 -15.72 10.40
C LEU A 195 -8.11 -14.89 9.44
N ASN A 196 -7.47 -14.44 8.36
CA ASN A 196 -8.06 -13.52 7.42
C ASN A 196 -7.94 -13.97 5.97
N TYR A 197 -8.89 -13.52 5.14
CA TYR A 197 -8.75 -13.45 3.70
C TYR A 197 -8.76 -11.99 3.23
N SER A 198 -7.90 -11.67 2.28
CA SER A 198 -8.01 -10.44 1.48
C SER A 198 -8.47 -10.80 0.07
N PHE A 199 -9.50 -10.09 -0.41
CA PHE A 199 -10.02 -10.21 -1.77
C PHE A 199 -9.35 -9.22 -2.73
N VAL A 200 -8.45 -8.39 -2.21
CA VAL A 200 -7.65 -7.41 -2.97
C VAL A 200 -6.17 -7.66 -2.68
N ASP A 201 -5.36 -7.73 -3.73
CA ASP A 201 -3.90 -7.77 -3.60
C ASP A 201 -3.35 -6.34 -3.49
N PHE A 202 -3.37 -5.81 -2.27
CA PHE A 202 -2.91 -4.44 -2.02
C PHE A 202 -1.42 -4.25 -2.29
N ASN A 203 -0.61 -5.29 -2.15
CA ASN A 203 0.81 -5.21 -2.47
C ASN A 203 1.03 -5.00 -3.98
N LYS A 204 0.32 -5.76 -4.83
CA LYS A 204 0.35 -5.53 -6.29
C LYS A 204 -0.27 -4.20 -6.69
N LEU A 205 -1.37 -3.81 -6.05
CA LEU A 205 -2.00 -2.51 -6.30
C LEU A 205 -1.05 -1.36 -6.00
N LYS A 206 -0.33 -1.40 -4.87
CA LYS A 206 0.68 -0.39 -4.52
C LYS A 206 1.77 -0.31 -5.59
N ILE A 207 2.35 -1.44 -5.98
CA ILE A 207 3.38 -1.50 -7.03
C ILE A 207 2.84 -0.92 -8.36
N TYR A 208 1.61 -1.26 -8.72
CA TYR A 208 0.95 -0.72 -9.91
C TYR A 208 0.79 0.81 -9.83
N LEU A 209 0.28 1.34 -8.72
CA LEU A 209 0.08 2.79 -8.54
C LEU A 209 1.41 3.57 -8.52
N GLU A 210 2.45 3.02 -7.90
CA GLU A 210 3.80 3.59 -7.94
C GLU A 210 4.34 3.64 -9.37
N ASN A 211 4.13 2.60 -10.15
CA ASN A 211 4.54 2.57 -11.57
C ASN A 211 3.72 3.56 -12.41
N VAL A 212 2.42 3.66 -12.21
CA VAL A 212 1.57 4.65 -12.89
C VAL A 212 2.03 6.07 -12.58
N SER A 213 2.35 6.39 -11.34
CA SER A 213 2.87 7.71 -10.95
C SER A 213 4.21 8.01 -11.64
N LYS A 214 5.14 7.05 -11.67
CA LYS A 214 6.42 7.18 -12.38
C LYS A 214 6.24 7.33 -13.88
N ILE A 215 5.36 6.53 -14.47
CA ILE A 215 5.02 6.61 -15.90
C ILE A 215 4.45 8.00 -16.25
N ASN A 216 3.52 8.52 -15.46
CA ASN A 216 2.95 9.85 -15.68
C ASN A 216 4.02 10.94 -15.57
N PHE A 217 4.93 10.85 -14.61
CA PHE A 217 6.08 11.75 -14.51
C PHE A 217 6.98 11.66 -15.73
N ILE A 218 7.36 10.44 -16.19
CA ILE A 218 8.18 10.24 -17.38
C ILE A 218 7.49 10.84 -18.60
N LYS A 219 6.19 10.56 -18.82
CA LYS A 219 5.41 11.12 -19.94
C LYS A 219 5.40 12.64 -19.92
N SER A 220 5.25 13.27 -18.76
CA SER A 220 5.26 14.74 -18.64
C SER A 220 6.63 15.37 -18.97
N ARG A 221 7.71 14.60 -18.91
CA ARG A 221 9.07 15.07 -19.20
C ARG A 221 9.59 14.70 -20.58
N THR A 222 9.12 13.60 -21.15
CA THR A 222 9.63 13.02 -22.39
C THR A 222 8.66 13.09 -23.56
N LEU A 223 7.37 13.35 -23.33
CA LEU A 223 6.27 13.19 -24.30
C LEU A 223 6.18 11.77 -24.89
N PHE A 224 6.60 10.75 -24.18
CA PHE A 224 6.44 9.37 -24.64
C PHE A 224 4.97 9.03 -24.88
N SER A 225 4.70 8.46 -26.06
CA SER A 225 3.39 7.91 -26.41
C SER A 225 3.07 6.65 -25.57
N ASP A 226 1.81 6.26 -25.51
CA ASP A 226 1.38 5.02 -24.82
C ASP A 226 2.06 3.78 -25.39
N ILE A 227 2.34 3.76 -26.71
CA ILE A 227 3.05 2.65 -27.37
C ILE A 227 4.48 2.52 -26.83
N ILE A 228 5.20 3.64 -26.65
CA ILE A 228 6.55 3.63 -26.07
C ILE A 228 6.49 3.09 -24.64
N ILE A 229 5.56 3.60 -23.83
CA ILE A 229 5.40 3.13 -22.43
C ILE A 229 5.05 1.64 -22.37
N GLN A 230 4.14 1.20 -23.23
CA GLN A 230 3.77 -0.22 -23.31
C GLN A 230 4.99 -1.09 -23.66
N TYR A 231 5.80 -0.67 -24.63
CA TYR A 231 7.01 -1.39 -25.02
C TYR A 231 8.02 -1.48 -23.86
N LEU A 232 8.26 -0.36 -23.12
CA LEU A 232 9.12 -0.36 -21.94
C LEU A 232 8.61 -1.34 -20.88
N SER A 233 7.30 -1.38 -20.66
CA SER A 233 6.66 -2.25 -19.67
C SER A 233 6.70 -3.74 -20.04
N CYS A 234 6.76 -4.08 -21.33
CA CYS A 234 6.87 -5.45 -21.82
C CYS A 234 8.29 -6.04 -21.69
N TYR A 235 9.29 -5.22 -21.41
CA TYR A 235 10.65 -5.71 -21.19
C TYR A 235 10.74 -6.58 -19.94
N LYS A 236 11.52 -7.67 -20.01
CA LYS A 236 11.70 -8.61 -18.88
C LYS A 236 12.07 -7.91 -17.55
N TRP A 237 12.78 -6.79 -17.64
CA TRP A 237 13.14 -5.92 -16.51
C TRP A 237 12.49 -4.54 -16.66
N GLY A 238 11.26 -4.47 -17.17
CA GLY A 238 10.56 -3.22 -17.46
C GLY A 238 10.42 -2.29 -16.26
N ASN A 239 10.12 -2.83 -15.08
CA ASN A 239 10.07 -2.04 -13.84
C ASN A 239 11.42 -1.41 -13.49
N ASP A 240 12.52 -2.12 -13.66
CA ASP A 240 13.86 -1.61 -13.41
C ASP A 240 14.24 -0.52 -14.43
N LEU A 241 13.87 -0.73 -15.69
CA LEU A 241 14.07 0.25 -16.75
C LEU A 241 13.27 1.54 -16.52
N ILE A 242 11.98 1.43 -16.16
CA ILE A 242 11.12 2.56 -15.80
C ILE A 242 11.68 3.31 -14.59
N ASN A 243 12.15 2.59 -13.56
CA ASN A 243 12.79 3.19 -12.40
C ASN A 243 14.06 3.97 -12.76
N LYS A 244 14.95 3.42 -13.58
CA LYS A 244 16.17 4.10 -14.01
C LYS A 244 15.85 5.39 -14.79
N ILE A 245 14.88 5.34 -15.70
CA ILE A 245 14.44 6.53 -16.44
C ILE A 245 13.85 7.56 -15.49
N TYR A 246 12.98 7.15 -14.58
CA TYR A 246 12.35 8.04 -13.59
C TYR A 246 13.39 8.73 -12.71
N GLU A 247 14.31 7.99 -12.11
CA GLU A 247 15.34 8.56 -11.23
C GLU A 247 16.27 9.51 -12.00
N GLY A 248 16.71 9.15 -13.21
CA GLY A 248 17.52 10.02 -14.03
C GLY A 248 16.84 11.33 -14.44
N LEU A 249 15.54 11.28 -14.74
CA LEU A 249 14.77 12.49 -15.05
C LEU A 249 14.43 13.33 -13.81
N LYS A 250 14.28 12.68 -12.64
CA LYS A 250 13.99 13.34 -11.36
C LYS A 250 15.21 14.08 -10.81
N ASP A 251 16.41 13.58 -11.01
CA ASP A 251 17.67 14.20 -10.59
C ASP A 251 17.84 15.63 -11.16
N GLY A 252 17.18 15.91 -12.30
CA GLY A 252 17.16 17.24 -12.89
C GLY A 252 18.51 17.70 -13.47
N THR A 253 19.54 16.86 -13.45
CA THR A 253 20.82 17.14 -14.09
C THR A 253 20.63 17.26 -15.60
N LYS A 254 20.99 18.42 -16.16
CA LYS A 254 20.86 18.66 -17.59
C LYS A 254 22.21 18.56 -18.28
N LEU A 255 22.24 17.81 -19.37
CA LEU A 255 23.38 17.81 -20.28
C LEU A 255 23.33 19.04 -21.21
N ASN A 256 24.48 19.50 -21.62
CA ASN A 256 24.56 20.51 -22.68
C ASN A 256 24.09 19.90 -24.00
N LYS A 257 23.12 20.57 -24.66
CA LYS A 257 22.64 20.16 -25.98
C LYS A 257 23.79 20.21 -27.00
N ARG A 258 23.89 19.15 -27.79
CA ARG A 258 24.77 19.06 -28.96
C ARG A 258 23.97 18.48 -30.12
N GLU A 259 24.37 18.84 -31.34
CA GLU A 259 23.87 18.14 -32.54
C GLU A 259 24.63 16.80 -32.62
N LEU A 260 23.89 15.72 -32.45
CA LEU A 260 24.39 14.35 -32.40
C LEU A 260 23.60 13.46 -33.37
N SER A 261 24.31 12.52 -33.99
CA SER A 261 23.64 11.41 -34.68
C SER A 261 22.89 10.51 -33.70
N ILE A 262 21.97 9.72 -34.21
CA ILE A 262 21.18 8.79 -33.37
C ILE A 262 22.08 7.80 -32.61
N ASP A 263 23.16 7.34 -33.17
CA ASP A 263 24.09 6.43 -32.51
C ASP A 263 24.89 7.12 -31.39
N GLU A 264 25.21 8.40 -31.54
CA GLU A 264 25.81 9.19 -30.48
C GLU A 264 24.82 9.47 -29.36
N ILE A 265 23.55 9.77 -29.71
CA ILE A 265 22.46 9.92 -28.73
C ILE A 265 22.30 8.62 -27.92
N LYS A 266 22.27 7.44 -28.56
CA LYS A 266 22.22 6.15 -27.87
C LYS A 266 23.37 5.95 -26.87
N LYS A 267 24.59 6.37 -27.23
CA LYS A 267 25.76 6.31 -26.35
C LYS A 267 25.61 7.26 -25.15
N GLU A 268 25.18 8.49 -25.38
CA GLU A 268 24.93 9.45 -24.28
C GLU A 268 23.83 8.97 -23.33
N ILE A 269 22.69 8.49 -23.83
CA ILE A 269 21.59 7.94 -23.06
C ILE A 269 22.06 6.73 -22.25
N LYS A 270 22.79 5.81 -22.88
CA LYS A 270 23.38 4.65 -22.17
C LYS A 270 24.22 5.07 -20.97
N LYS A 271 25.09 6.06 -21.16
CA LYS A 271 25.97 6.58 -20.12
C LYS A 271 25.18 7.29 -19.02
N TYR A 272 24.24 8.17 -19.40
CA TYR A 272 23.48 8.99 -18.46
C TYR A 272 22.59 8.15 -17.53
N PHE A 273 21.84 7.18 -18.08
CA PHE A 273 20.96 6.30 -17.32
C PHE A 273 21.63 5.02 -16.82
N ASN A 274 22.92 4.86 -17.07
CA ASN A 274 23.68 3.63 -16.73
C ASN A 274 22.98 2.36 -17.26
N PHE A 275 22.59 2.38 -18.54
CA PHE A 275 21.97 1.22 -19.18
C PHE A 275 23.04 0.18 -19.58
N GLU A 276 22.69 -1.10 -19.39
CA GLU A 276 23.50 -2.21 -19.90
C GLU A 276 23.35 -2.36 -21.42
N ASN A 277 24.32 -3.04 -22.08
CA ASN A 277 24.26 -3.30 -23.52
C ASN A 277 22.95 -3.97 -23.92
N LYS A 278 22.53 -5.03 -23.22
CA LYS A 278 21.27 -5.75 -23.48
C LYS A 278 20.04 -4.86 -23.42
N THR A 279 20.04 -3.81 -22.62
CA THR A 279 18.97 -2.83 -22.54
C THR A 279 18.96 -1.94 -23.76
N ILE A 280 20.12 -1.47 -24.21
CA ILE A 280 20.26 -0.68 -25.46
C ILE A 280 19.85 -1.54 -26.65
N ASP A 281 20.30 -2.79 -26.72
CA ASP A 281 19.92 -3.73 -27.78
C ASP A 281 18.41 -3.89 -27.86
N TYR A 282 17.75 -4.17 -26.72
CA TYR A 282 16.28 -4.27 -26.64
C TYR A 282 15.58 -3.00 -27.15
N LEU A 283 16.01 -1.82 -26.64
CA LEU A 283 15.42 -0.54 -27.03
C LEU A 283 15.66 -0.21 -28.52
N SER A 284 16.75 -0.71 -29.11
CA SER A 284 17.09 -0.50 -30.52
C SER A 284 16.28 -1.37 -31.49
N TYR A 285 15.68 -2.49 -31.02
CA TYR A 285 14.76 -3.31 -31.84
C TYR A 285 13.36 -2.74 -31.94
N PHE A 286 13.04 -1.71 -31.16
CA PHE A 286 11.72 -1.09 -31.19
C PHE A 286 11.52 -0.27 -32.45
N ILE A 287 10.34 -0.40 -33.08
CA ILE A 287 10.02 0.30 -34.34
C ILE A 287 10.10 1.83 -34.21
N TYR A 288 9.89 2.38 -33.01
CA TYR A 288 10.03 3.80 -32.69
C TYR A 288 11.30 4.09 -31.88
N SER A 289 12.32 3.29 -32.04
CA SER A 289 13.61 3.41 -31.30
C SER A 289 14.19 4.81 -31.40
N ASP A 290 14.29 5.36 -32.60
CA ASP A 290 14.91 6.66 -32.82
C ASP A 290 14.12 7.79 -32.16
N SER A 291 12.78 7.72 -32.23
CA SER A 291 11.90 8.65 -31.50
C SER A 291 12.08 8.51 -29.98
N PHE A 292 12.17 7.29 -29.47
CA PHE A 292 12.42 7.06 -28.05
C PHE A 292 13.70 7.71 -27.57
N PHE A 293 14.83 7.44 -28.26
CA PHE A 293 16.13 7.97 -27.88
C PHE A 293 16.19 9.49 -28.03
N THR A 294 15.61 10.03 -29.09
CA THR A 294 15.55 11.49 -29.35
C THR A 294 14.74 12.20 -28.28
N LEU A 295 13.54 11.72 -27.93
CA LEU A 295 12.70 12.31 -26.89
C LEU A 295 13.37 12.24 -25.53
N LEU A 296 14.02 11.12 -25.20
CA LEU A 296 14.72 10.99 -23.93
C LEU A 296 15.94 11.91 -23.86
N TYR A 297 16.67 12.07 -24.95
CA TYR A 297 17.80 13.01 -25.04
C TYR A 297 17.34 14.47 -24.87
N ASN A 298 16.25 14.86 -25.54
CA ASN A 298 15.67 16.18 -25.38
C ASN A 298 15.24 16.46 -23.92
N ALA A 299 14.68 15.47 -23.25
CA ALA A 299 14.26 15.62 -21.85
C ALA A 299 15.44 15.89 -20.90
N ILE A 300 16.61 15.26 -21.12
CA ILE A 300 17.80 15.47 -20.29
C ILE A 300 18.66 16.67 -20.71
N THR A 301 18.44 17.23 -21.91
CA THR A 301 19.15 18.46 -22.37
C THR A 301 18.32 19.73 -22.15
N GLY A 302 17.09 19.60 -21.64
CA GLY A 302 16.22 20.76 -21.29
C GLY A 302 15.60 21.46 -22.47
N ASN A 303 15.41 20.79 -23.60
CA ASN A 303 14.62 21.35 -24.70
C ASN A 303 13.14 21.40 -24.33
N GLU A 304 12.54 22.58 -24.41
CA GLU A 304 11.09 22.70 -24.52
C GLU A 304 10.68 22.05 -25.85
N ILE A 305 9.90 21.00 -25.77
CA ILE A 305 9.34 20.35 -26.95
C ILE A 305 8.19 21.24 -27.38
N ASN A 306 8.39 22.03 -28.43
CA ASN A 306 7.32 22.77 -29.08
C ASN A 306 6.31 21.78 -29.64
N ILE A 307 5.08 21.83 -29.12
CA ILE A 307 3.94 20.95 -29.48
C ILE A 307 3.38 21.30 -30.88
N SER A 308 4.03 22.19 -31.66
CA SER A 308 3.51 22.71 -32.91
C SER A 308 3.83 21.90 -34.17
N ASP A 309 4.58 20.78 -34.08
CA ASP A 309 4.96 20.02 -35.26
C ASP A 309 4.63 18.51 -35.08
N ASN A 310 3.30 18.17 -35.14
CA ASN A 310 2.81 16.86 -35.59
C ASN A 310 1.29 16.92 -35.85
#